data_3a4e1088275de62c35e0f39acc6e8891
#
_entry.id   3a4e1088275de62c35e0f39acc6e8891
#
_cell.length_a   1.000
_cell.length_b   1.000
_cell.length_c   1.000
_cell.angle_alpha   90.00
_cell.angle_beta   90.00
_cell.angle_gamma   90.00
#
_symmetry.space_group_name_H-M   'P 1'
#
loop_
_entity.id
_entity.type
_entity.pdbx_description
1 polymer ?
#
loop_
_entity_poly.entity_id
_entity_poly.type
_entity_poly.pdbx_seq_one_letter_code
_entity_poly.pdbx_strand_id
1 'polypeptide(L)'
;HQLWPAFMNTYAAFPSNTDPTSGSAQTTSISINIETAGNYVLEVAADNTASFTWDGASIGSSSSTTTSSININTVSTGPHTLGISVTNNTPASGTADTWANNPGGVAYTLSLGGTVVSTSLDLVSNTTTSSNLVWHTRLGTGYAVTTT
;
A
#
# COMPACT_ATOMS: atom_id res chain seq x y z
N HIS A 1 5.71 -1.34 20.03
CA HIS A 1 4.98 -0.33 19.23
C HIS A 1 5.79 0.11 18.05
N GLN A 2 5.18 0.09 16.90
CA GLN A 2 5.70 0.72 15.69
C GLN A 2 5.15 2.14 15.62
N LEU A 3 6.03 3.13 15.61
CA LEU A 3 5.64 4.53 15.38
C LEU A 3 5.74 4.82 13.89
N TRP A 4 4.64 5.24 13.28
CA TRP A 4 4.56 5.47 11.84
C TRP A 4 4.17 6.92 11.56
N PRO A 5 4.63 7.50 10.46
CA PRO A 5 4.16 8.81 10.02
C PRO A 5 2.65 8.85 9.86
N ALA A 6 2.06 10.03 10.03
CA ALA A 6 0.61 10.20 9.99
C ALA A 6 -0.04 9.64 8.72
N PHE A 7 0.61 9.83 7.57
CA PHE A 7 0.12 9.28 6.29
C PHE A 7 0.00 7.75 6.35
N MET A 8 1.06 7.07 6.77
CA MET A 8 1.09 5.62 6.87
C MET A 8 0.06 5.12 7.89
N ASN A 9 -0.08 5.82 9.00
CA ASN A 9 -1.04 5.46 10.04
C ASN A 9 -2.50 5.64 9.58
N THR A 10 -2.75 6.60 8.70
CA THR A 10 -4.12 6.88 8.21
C THR A 10 -4.54 5.93 7.09
N TYR A 11 -3.63 5.63 6.17
CA TYR A 11 -3.98 4.93 4.93
C TYR A 11 -3.38 3.53 4.82
N ALA A 12 -2.58 3.08 5.78
CA ALA A 12 -1.91 1.81 5.68
C ALA A 12 -2.89 0.63 5.60
N ALA A 13 -2.60 -0.26 4.69
CA ALA A 13 -3.23 -1.56 4.59
C ALA A 13 -2.16 -2.65 4.79
N PHE A 14 -2.51 -3.68 5.55
CA PHE A 14 -1.60 -4.75 5.93
C PHE A 14 -2.14 -6.07 5.39
N PRO A 15 -1.31 -6.88 4.71
CA PRO A 15 -1.71 -8.21 4.31
C PRO A 15 -1.79 -9.12 5.54
N SER A 16 -2.83 -9.94 5.62
CA SER A 16 -3.10 -10.75 6.81
C SER A 16 -3.24 -12.23 6.55
N ASN A 17 -2.59 -12.72 5.58
CA ASN A 17 -2.80 -14.09 5.21
C ASN A 17 -2.19 -15.10 6.22
N THR A 18 -1.02 -14.79 6.69
CA THR A 18 -0.27 -15.53 7.69
C THR A 18 0.66 -14.54 8.38
N ASP A 19 1.44 -14.99 9.32
CA ASP A 19 2.54 -14.18 9.85
C ASP A 19 3.36 -13.61 8.69
N PRO A 20 4.00 -12.44 8.88
CA PRO A 20 4.59 -11.69 7.79
C PRO A 20 5.49 -12.60 6.96
N THR A 21 5.14 -12.78 5.70
CA THR A 21 5.99 -13.50 4.76
C THR A 21 7.15 -12.62 4.38
N SER A 22 8.11 -12.50 5.28
CA SER A 22 9.30 -11.70 5.02
C SER A 22 10.10 -12.28 3.86
N GLY A 23 10.69 -11.41 3.08
CA GLY A 23 11.52 -11.76 1.93
C GLY A 23 10.76 -12.07 0.66
N SER A 24 9.44 -12.27 0.71
CA SER A 24 8.62 -12.55 -0.47
C SER A 24 7.67 -11.39 -0.75
N ALA A 25 7.51 -11.06 -2.02
CA ALA A 25 6.58 -10.01 -2.42
C ALA A 25 5.12 -10.48 -2.27
N GLN A 26 4.30 -9.63 -1.67
CA GLN A 26 2.85 -9.78 -1.62
C GLN A 26 2.25 -8.88 -2.68
N THR A 27 1.55 -9.46 -3.66
CA THR A 27 1.02 -8.71 -4.80
C THR A 27 -0.49 -8.63 -4.76
N THR A 28 -1.01 -7.48 -5.16
CA THR A 28 -2.45 -7.25 -5.31
C THR A 28 -2.68 -6.27 -6.44
N SER A 29 -3.90 -6.21 -6.93
CA SER A 29 -4.33 -5.18 -7.86
C SER A 29 -5.72 -4.70 -7.53
N ILE A 30 -5.99 -3.44 -7.87
CA ILE A 30 -7.27 -2.79 -7.61
C ILE A 30 -7.76 -2.11 -8.88
N SER A 31 -9.04 -2.28 -9.19
CA SER A 31 -9.72 -1.57 -10.27
C SER A 31 -10.12 -0.18 -9.78
N ILE A 32 -9.75 0.83 -10.57
CA ILE A 32 -10.10 2.22 -10.28
C ILE A 32 -10.80 2.78 -11.53
N ASN A 33 -12.04 3.21 -11.37
CA ASN A 33 -12.75 3.90 -12.45
C ASN A 33 -12.43 5.39 -12.40
N ILE A 34 -11.79 5.89 -13.45
CA ILE A 34 -11.42 7.30 -13.57
C ILE A 34 -12.57 8.07 -14.25
N GLU A 35 -13.15 9.00 -13.52
CA GLU A 35 -14.27 9.80 -14.03
C GLU A 35 -13.81 11.06 -14.77
N THR A 36 -12.65 11.61 -14.40
CA THR A 36 -12.11 12.83 -14.99
C THR A 36 -10.70 12.57 -15.51
N ALA A 37 -10.49 12.76 -16.79
CA ALA A 37 -9.16 12.64 -17.40
C ALA A 37 -8.22 13.73 -16.88
N GLY A 38 -6.95 13.42 -16.74
CA GLY A 38 -5.97 14.40 -16.29
C GLY A 38 -4.69 13.78 -15.77
N ASN A 39 -3.89 14.63 -15.11
CA ASN A 39 -2.65 14.21 -14.47
C ASN A 39 -2.90 13.92 -13.00
N TYR A 40 -2.66 12.69 -12.61
CA TYR A 40 -2.89 12.22 -11.25
C TYR A 40 -1.59 12.14 -10.47
N VAL A 41 -1.70 12.26 -9.16
CA VAL A 41 -0.57 12.05 -8.23
C VAL A 41 -0.90 10.86 -7.33
N LEU A 42 0.01 9.90 -7.30
CA LEU A 42 -0.03 8.78 -6.37
C LEU A 42 0.96 9.06 -5.25
N GLU A 43 0.47 9.34 -4.05
CA GLU A 43 1.31 9.43 -2.87
C GLU A 43 1.40 8.05 -2.23
N VAL A 44 2.61 7.63 -1.87
CA VAL A 44 2.89 6.26 -1.44
C VAL A 44 3.83 6.22 -0.25
N ALA A 45 3.68 5.19 0.56
CA ALA A 45 4.62 4.80 1.61
C ALA A 45 4.56 3.29 1.80
N ALA A 46 5.63 2.70 2.27
CA ALA A 46 5.68 1.25 2.48
C ALA A 46 6.60 0.87 3.64
N ASP A 47 6.34 -0.27 4.20
CA ASP A 47 7.22 -0.95 5.15
C ASP A 47 7.35 -2.44 4.69
N ASN A 48 8.47 -2.87 4.09
CA ASN A 48 9.66 -2.00 3.86
C ASN A 48 9.64 -1.35 2.48
N THR A 49 9.27 -2.07 1.44
CA THR A 49 9.28 -1.58 0.05
C THR A 49 7.99 -1.94 -0.65
N ALA A 50 7.59 -1.11 -1.60
CA ALA A 50 6.49 -1.42 -2.51
C ALA A 50 6.81 -0.89 -3.90
N SER A 51 6.36 -1.60 -4.92
CA SER A 51 6.40 -1.15 -6.30
C SER A 51 4.97 -1.07 -6.85
N PHE A 52 4.78 -0.16 -7.80
CA PHE A 52 3.46 0.17 -8.33
C PHE A 52 3.46 0.10 -9.85
N THR A 53 2.36 -0.42 -10.39
CA THR A 53 2.09 -0.42 -11.83
C THR A 53 0.76 0.26 -12.10
N TRP A 54 0.64 0.85 -13.28
CA TRP A 54 -0.59 1.41 -13.78
C TRP A 54 -0.89 0.78 -15.14
N ASP A 55 -1.99 0.06 -15.22
CA ASP A 55 -2.35 -0.73 -16.40
C ASP A 55 -1.20 -1.65 -16.87
N GLY A 56 -0.49 -2.22 -15.92
CA GLY A 56 0.62 -3.13 -16.18
C GLY A 56 1.98 -2.47 -16.39
N ALA A 57 2.04 -1.14 -16.53
CA ALA A 57 3.30 -0.43 -16.71
C ALA A 57 3.85 0.06 -15.36
N SER A 58 5.15 -0.13 -15.12
CA SER A 58 5.79 0.36 -13.89
C SER A 58 5.75 1.89 -13.83
N ILE A 59 5.30 2.43 -12.69
CA ILE A 59 5.20 3.87 -12.47
C ILE A 59 6.09 4.39 -11.35
N GLY A 60 6.58 3.51 -10.48
CA GLY A 60 7.47 3.91 -9.40
C GLY A 60 7.41 2.97 -8.21
N SER A 61 8.10 3.36 -7.14
CA SER A 61 8.23 2.55 -5.93
C SER A 61 8.38 3.43 -4.70
N SER A 62 8.24 2.80 -3.54
CA SER A 62 8.53 3.38 -2.23
C SER A 62 9.42 2.42 -1.44
N SER A 63 10.37 2.96 -0.71
CA SER A 63 11.25 2.18 0.17
C SER A 63 11.26 2.71 1.60
N SER A 64 10.22 3.46 1.98
CA SER A 64 10.17 4.15 3.26
C SER A 64 8.73 4.36 3.71
N THR A 65 8.53 4.44 5.01
CA THR A 65 7.26 4.88 5.60
C THR A 65 7.02 6.37 5.43
N THR A 66 8.02 7.13 4.96
CA THR A 66 7.88 8.54 4.58
C THR A 66 7.19 8.63 3.22
N THR A 67 6.24 9.54 3.10
CA THR A 67 5.46 9.73 1.87
C THR A 67 6.34 10.18 0.70
N SER A 68 6.17 9.51 -0.43
CA SER A 68 6.76 9.87 -1.72
C SER A 68 5.64 10.10 -2.74
N SER A 69 5.91 10.87 -3.78
CA SER A 69 4.94 11.17 -4.83
C SER A 69 5.35 10.56 -6.16
N ILE A 70 4.39 9.97 -6.86
CA ILE A 70 4.54 9.41 -8.20
C ILE A 70 3.52 10.10 -9.11
N ASN A 71 3.98 10.67 -10.23
CA ASN A 71 3.10 11.30 -11.19
C ASN A 71 2.61 10.27 -12.20
N ILE A 72 1.29 10.23 -12.44
CA ILE A 72 0.68 9.43 -13.49
C ILE A 72 0.02 10.41 -14.46
N ASN A 73 0.72 10.68 -15.56
CA ASN A 73 0.30 11.73 -16.48
C ASN A 73 -0.66 11.20 -17.55
N THR A 74 -1.55 12.07 -18.01
CA THR A 74 -2.45 11.79 -19.14
C THR A 74 -3.32 10.55 -18.93
N VAL A 75 -3.90 10.44 -17.75
CA VAL A 75 -4.83 9.35 -17.43
C VAL A 75 -6.16 9.61 -18.13
N SER A 76 -6.66 8.62 -18.86
CA SER A 76 -7.96 8.68 -19.55
C SER A 76 -9.10 8.29 -18.60
N THR A 77 -10.32 8.65 -18.97
CA THR A 77 -11.51 8.16 -18.27
C THR A 77 -11.73 6.67 -18.51
N GLY A 78 -12.40 6.03 -17.60
CA GLY A 78 -12.73 4.61 -17.67
C GLY A 78 -11.96 3.77 -16.64
N PRO A 79 -12.04 2.44 -16.78
CA PRO A 79 -11.41 1.53 -15.82
C PRO A 79 -9.89 1.46 -16.03
N HIS A 80 -9.18 1.52 -14.92
CA HIS A 80 -7.74 1.33 -14.86
C HIS A 80 -7.39 0.35 -13.75
N THR A 81 -6.18 -0.18 -13.78
CA THR A 81 -5.71 -1.12 -12.76
C THR A 81 -4.45 -0.61 -12.11
N LEU A 82 -4.49 -0.41 -10.80
CA LEU A 82 -3.31 -0.14 -9.97
C LEU A 82 -2.80 -1.48 -9.43
N GLY A 83 -1.61 -1.87 -9.84
CA GLY A 83 -0.91 -3.04 -9.30
C GLY A 83 0.03 -2.62 -8.18
N ILE A 84 0.09 -3.42 -7.13
CA ILE A 84 0.90 -3.15 -5.94
C ILE A 84 1.65 -4.43 -5.57
N SER A 85 2.96 -4.31 -5.36
CA SER A 85 3.78 -5.40 -4.85
C SER A 85 4.53 -4.90 -3.62
N VAL A 86 4.26 -5.52 -2.46
CA VAL A 86 4.85 -5.12 -1.17
C VAL A 86 5.81 -6.20 -0.71
N THR A 87 7.00 -5.80 -0.29
CA THR A 87 8.00 -6.71 0.29
C THR A 87 8.30 -6.28 1.72
N ASN A 88 8.17 -7.23 2.63
CA ASN A 88 8.57 -7.08 4.02
C ASN A 88 9.93 -7.76 4.19
N ASN A 89 10.94 -7.03 4.64
CA ASN A 89 12.28 -7.58 4.83
C ASN A 89 12.31 -8.55 6.01
N THR A 90 13.22 -9.52 5.95
CA THR A 90 13.45 -10.43 7.07
C THR A 90 13.92 -9.65 8.31
N PRO A 91 13.43 -10.02 9.50
CA PRO A 91 13.86 -9.34 10.73
C PRO A 91 15.32 -9.64 11.05
N ALA A 92 15.88 -8.85 11.95
CA ALA A 92 17.21 -9.10 12.46
C ALA A 92 17.32 -10.50 13.09
N SER A 93 18.51 -11.09 13.02
CA SER A 93 18.78 -12.40 13.62
C SER A 93 18.40 -12.42 15.10
N GLY A 94 17.68 -13.44 15.52
CA GLY A 94 17.19 -13.58 16.90
C GLY A 94 15.88 -12.85 17.19
N THR A 95 15.32 -12.11 16.22
CA THR A 95 14.02 -11.48 16.35
C THR A 95 12.95 -12.38 15.73
N ALA A 96 11.86 -12.63 16.45
CA ALA A 96 10.76 -13.43 15.93
C ALA A 96 10.08 -12.70 14.75
N ASP A 97 9.81 -13.43 13.68
CA ASP A 97 9.16 -12.89 12.49
C ASP A 97 7.64 -12.91 12.69
N THR A 98 7.16 -11.94 13.44
CA THR A 98 5.73 -11.78 13.76
C THR A 98 5.28 -10.37 13.38
N TRP A 99 3.99 -10.18 13.22
CA TRP A 99 3.43 -8.85 12.93
C TRP A 99 3.79 -7.82 14.00
N ALA A 100 3.94 -8.24 15.27
CA ALA A 100 4.33 -7.34 16.35
C ALA A 100 5.78 -6.86 16.24
N ASN A 101 6.66 -7.70 15.73
CA ASN A 101 8.10 -7.41 15.64
C ASN A 101 8.55 -6.98 14.25
N ASN A 102 7.84 -7.41 13.22
CA ASN A 102 8.22 -7.18 11.83
C ASN A 102 6.98 -6.90 10.96
N PRO A 103 6.28 -5.79 11.19
CA PRO A 103 5.12 -5.44 10.39
C PRO A 103 5.52 -5.09 8.95
N GLY A 104 4.64 -5.40 8.01
CA GLY A 104 4.79 -4.99 6.62
C GLY A 104 3.47 -4.43 6.11
N GLY A 105 3.54 -3.41 5.27
CA GLY A 105 2.32 -2.80 4.75
C GLY A 105 2.60 -1.74 3.70
N VAL A 106 1.52 -1.21 3.14
CA VAL A 106 1.55 -0.18 2.11
C VAL A 106 0.47 0.86 2.39
N ALA A 107 0.76 2.09 2.03
CA ALA A 107 -0.22 3.16 2.03
C ALA A 107 -0.15 3.91 0.70
N TYR A 108 -1.31 4.24 0.13
CA TYR A 108 -1.37 5.12 -1.02
C TYR A 108 -2.61 5.99 -0.99
N THR A 109 -2.50 7.14 -1.65
CA THR A 109 -3.64 7.96 -2.08
C THR A 109 -3.43 8.32 -3.54
N LEU A 110 -4.50 8.22 -4.34
CA LEU A 110 -4.52 8.68 -5.73
C LEU A 110 -5.39 9.92 -5.79
N SER A 111 -4.85 11.02 -6.32
CA SER A 111 -5.57 12.30 -6.35
C SER A 111 -5.40 13.02 -7.68
N LEU A 112 -6.42 13.84 -8.00
CA LEU A 112 -6.44 14.79 -9.12
C LEU A 112 -6.66 16.19 -8.56
N GLY A 113 -5.68 17.08 -8.72
CA GLY A 113 -5.79 18.45 -8.23
C GLY A 113 -6.06 18.56 -6.73
N GLY A 114 -5.52 17.66 -5.93
CA GLY A 114 -5.74 17.60 -4.49
C GLY A 114 -7.00 16.84 -4.04
N THR A 115 -7.85 16.41 -4.98
CA THR A 115 -9.04 15.61 -4.66
C THR A 115 -8.70 14.13 -4.73
N VAL A 116 -8.80 13.44 -3.60
CA VAL A 116 -8.53 12.00 -3.49
C VAL A 116 -9.65 11.20 -4.13
N VAL A 117 -9.28 10.26 -5.02
CA VAL A 117 -10.23 9.38 -5.71
C VAL A 117 -10.09 7.91 -5.31
N SER A 118 -8.95 7.52 -4.77
CA SER A 118 -8.71 6.16 -4.28
C SER A 118 -7.64 6.16 -3.20
N THR A 119 -7.76 5.26 -2.25
CA THR A 119 -6.77 5.07 -1.17
C THR A 119 -6.54 3.58 -0.93
N SER A 120 -5.48 3.25 -0.21
CA SER A 120 -5.20 1.87 0.20
C SER A 120 -6.29 1.27 1.11
N LEU A 121 -7.18 2.09 1.66
CA LEU A 121 -8.36 1.60 2.38
C LEU A 121 -9.32 0.83 1.46
N ASP A 122 -9.28 1.09 0.16
CA ASP A 122 -10.05 0.32 -0.82
C ASP A 122 -9.62 -1.15 -0.87
N LEU A 123 -8.36 -1.46 -0.56
CA LEU A 123 -7.89 -2.84 -0.44
C LEU A 123 -8.61 -3.56 0.70
N VAL A 124 -8.90 -2.85 1.78
CA VAL A 124 -9.58 -3.39 2.95
C VAL A 124 -11.05 -3.67 2.66
N SER A 125 -11.68 -2.89 1.80
CA SER A 125 -13.10 -3.03 1.43
C SER A 125 -13.37 -4.06 0.33
N ASN A 126 -12.38 -4.86 -0.06
CA ASN A 126 -12.49 -5.92 -1.08
C ASN A 126 -12.80 -5.43 -2.49
N THR A 127 -12.30 -4.26 -2.87
CA THR A 127 -12.40 -3.75 -4.24
C THR A 127 -11.27 -4.26 -5.14
N THR A 128 -10.41 -5.15 -4.65
CA THR A 128 -9.29 -5.72 -5.39
C THR A 128 -9.77 -6.64 -6.51
N THR A 129 -9.10 -6.59 -7.65
CA THR A 129 -9.42 -7.43 -8.81
C THR A 129 -8.70 -8.77 -8.80
N SER A 130 -7.54 -8.83 -8.17
CA SER A 130 -6.80 -10.08 -8.02
C SER A 130 -5.92 -10.04 -6.77
N SER A 131 -6.28 -10.82 -5.78
CA SER A 131 -5.47 -11.02 -4.58
C SER A 131 -6.01 -12.20 -3.81
N ASN A 132 -5.11 -13.05 -3.33
CA ASN A 132 -5.43 -14.10 -2.37
C ASN A 132 -5.24 -13.62 -0.93
N LEU A 133 -4.92 -12.34 -0.75
CA LEU A 133 -4.65 -11.74 0.56
C LEU A 133 -5.90 -11.04 1.08
N VAL A 134 -6.09 -11.12 2.38
CA VAL A 134 -7.03 -10.26 3.10
C VAL A 134 -6.23 -9.06 3.61
N TRP A 135 -6.75 -7.86 3.38
CA TRP A 135 -6.11 -6.63 3.82
C TRP A 135 -6.91 -6.00 4.96
N HIS A 136 -6.22 -5.38 5.90
CA HIS A 136 -6.85 -4.70 7.04
C HIS A 136 -6.04 -3.48 7.48
N THR A 137 -6.68 -2.61 8.26
CA THR A 137 -6.11 -1.31 8.67
C THR A 137 -5.27 -1.38 9.94
N ARG A 138 -5.22 -2.55 10.61
CA ARG A 138 -4.47 -2.73 11.84
C ARG A 138 -3.76 -4.06 11.84
N LEU A 139 -2.60 -4.08 12.42
CA LEU A 139 -1.91 -5.31 12.76
C LEU A 139 -2.71 -6.08 13.80
N GLY A 140 -2.50 -7.40 13.85
CA GLY A 140 -3.28 -8.31 14.65
C GLY A 140 -3.38 -7.94 16.14
N THR A 141 -4.11 -8.74 16.90
CA THR A 141 -4.46 -8.47 18.29
C THR A 141 -3.23 -8.16 19.16
N GLY A 142 -3.30 -7.09 19.91
CA GLY A 142 -2.23 -6.68 20.80
C GLY A 142 -1.17 -5.77 20.18
N TYR A 143 -1.28 -5.50 18.89
CA TYR A 143 -0.40 -4.57 18.20
C TYR A 143 -1.17 -3.29 17.83
N ALA A 144 -0.59 -2.14 18.13
CA ALA A 144 -1.16 -0.85 17.79
C ALA A 144 -0.17 -0.05 16.96
N VAL A 145 -0.65 0.48 15.83
CA VAL A 145 0.05 1.52 15.08
C VAL A 145 -0.30 2.85 15.70
N THR A 146 0.70 3.60 16.13
CA THR A 146 0.50 4.91 16.77
C THR A 146 0.93 6.02 15.84
N THR A 147 0.18 7.11 15.85
CA THR A 147 0.57 8.34 15.13
C THR A 147 1.75 9.01 15.79
N THR A 148 2.65 9.50 15.00
CA THR A 148 3.72 10.40 15.45
C THR A 148 3.34 11.83 15.17
#